data_624ed9b92f6fda81c10ce2855d5a0fc6
#
_entry.id   624ed9b92f6fda81c10ce2855d5a0fc6
#
_cell.length_a   1.000
_cell.length_b   1.000
_cell.length_c   1.000
_cell.angle_alpha   90.00
_cell.angle_beta   90.00
_cell.angle_gamma   90.00
#
_symmetry.space_group_name_H-M   'P 1'
#
loop_
_entity.id
_entity.type
_entity.pdbx_description
1 polymer ?
#
loop_
_entity_poly.entity_id
_entity_poly.type
_entity_poly.pdbx_seq_one_letter_code
_entity_poly.pdbx_strand_id
1 'polypeptide(L)'
;VILRTVFGLSEGAHLDRLRAELLRMLTMASSSPVFVLTAVGPRYLRAAFTRTALGGVDRLLYAEIDRRRRADHLDERADVLSILLQARHEDGRPMSDVEIRDELVTLLLAGHETTATALAWAVERLVRHPDYQARLIEEIHAGRHEFCDAVVKETLRLRPVLSVVGRGLTAPMQIGGVRLPAGVTVAPSIYLLHRRADIYPDARRFRPERFLEQRAGTYTWIPFGGGVRRCLGAAFAEYEMRIVLGTLFASTTVRPTTGRPEPARRRTITHVPGRGATVVLG
;
A
#
# COMPACT_ATOMS: atom_id res chain seq x y z
N VAL A 1 12.06 3.50 0.94
CA VAL A 1 11.22 4.54 1.56
C VAL A 1 10.68 4.06 2.89
N ILE A 2 9.78 3.05 2.95
CA ILE A 2 9.06 2.63 4.17
C ILE A 2 9.98 2.38 5.38
N LEU A 3 11.13 1.72 5.20
CA LEU A 3 12.07 1.47 6.29
C LEU A 3 12.68 2.75 6.87
N ARG A 4 12.97 3.72 6.01
CA ARG A 4 13.48 5.03 6.45
C ARG A 4 12.42 5.79 7.24
N THR A 5 11.18 5.79 6.77
CA THR A 5 10.06 6.46 7.45
C THR A 5 9.73 5.79 8.78
N VAL A 6 9.72 4.45 8.81
CA VAL A 6 9.33 3.70 10.02
C VAL A 6 10.42 3.79 11.10
N PHE A 7 11.70 3.69 10.74
CA PHE A 7 12.80 3.62 11.71
C PHE A 7 13.68 4.86 11.77
N GLY A 8 13.50 5.84 10.87
CA GLY A 8 14.38 7.00 10.77
C GLY A 8 15.84 6.63 10.47
N LEU A 9 16.08 5.47 9.87
CA LEU A 9 17.43 5.00 9.52
C LEU A 9 17.83 5.56 8.16
N SER A 10 18.98 6.20 8.08
CA SER A 10 19.48 6.78 6.84
C SER A 10 20.10 5.72 5.92
N GLU A 11 21.15 5.06 6.32
CA GLU A 11 21.87 4.01 5.58
C GLU A 11 22.71 3.14 6.52
N GLY A 12 23.17 1.97 6.06
CA GLY A 12 24.10 1.13 6.78
C GLY A 12 23.67 -0.33 6.94
N ALA A 13 24.59 -1.16 7.40
CA ALA A 13 24.43 -2.61 7.50
C ALA A 13 23.22 -3.07 8.32
N HIS A 14 22.72 -2.24 9.24
CA HIS A 14 21.53 -2.55 10.02
C HIS A 14 20.25 -2.45 9.16
N LEU A 15 20.14 -1.37 8.38
CA LEU A 15 19.02 -1.18 7.43
C LEU A 15 19.02 -2.29 6.37
N ASP A 16 20.19 -2.67 5.86
CA ASP A 16 20.32 -3.72 4.85
C ASP A 16 19.91 -5.09 5.39
N ARG A 17 20.29 -5.43 6.61
CA ARG A 17 19.85 -6.67 7.28
C ARG A 17 18.34 -6.68 7.52
N LEU A 18 17.78 -5.59 8.00
CA LEU A 18 16.35 -5.48 8.21
C LEU A 18 15.58 -5.61 6.89
N ARG A 19 16.08 -4.95 5.83
CA ARG A 19 15.54 -5.08 4.47
C ARG A 19 15.56 -6.52 3.96
N ALA A 20 16.67 -7.22 4.10
CA ALA A 20 16.82 -8.60 3.66
C ALA A 20 15.86 -9.54 4.39
N GLU A 21 15.74 -9.42 5.72
CA GLU A 21 14.81 -10.24 6.52
C GLU A 21 13.34 -9.93 6.21
N LEU A 22 12.99 -8.67 5.99
CA LEU A 22 11.64 -8.28 5.56
C LEU A 22 11.29 -8.83 4.19
N LEU A 23 12.20 -8.74 3.21
CA LEU A 23 11.98 -9.31 1.88
C LEU A 23 11.82 -10.83 1.93
N ARG A 24 12.61 -11.51 2.77
CA ARG A 24 12.47 -12.94 3.02
C ARG A 24 11.08 -13.27 3.59
N MET A 25 10.65 -12.54 4.60
CA MET A 25 9.33 -12.70 5.23
C MET A 25 8.20 -12.47 4.23
N LEU A 26 8.26 -11.38 3.44
CA LEU A 26 7.27 -11.06 2.42
C LEU A 26 7.18 -12.15 1.35
N THR A 27 8.32 -12.67 0.88
CA THR A 27 8.37 -13.76 -0.10
C THR A 27 7.72 -15.03 0.45
N MET A 28 8.00 -15.38 1.71
CA MET A 28 7.37 -16.52 2.37
C MET A 28 5.87 -16.32 2.55
N ALA A 29 5.44 -15.15 3.00
CA ALA A 29 4.03 -14.84 3.23
C ALA A 29 3.20 -14.78 1.93
N SER A 30 3.82 -14.40 0.81
CA SER A 30 3.14 -14.30 -0.49
C SER A 30 3.07 -15.62 -1.27
N SER A 31 3.72 -16.69 -0.81
CA SER A 31 3.60 -18.01 -1.42
C SER A 31 2.20 -18.61 -1.14
N SER A 32 1.50 -19.06 -2.21
CA SER A 32 0.13 -19.57 -2.11
C SER A 32 -0.08 -20.68 -1.07
N PRO A 33 0.80 -21.71 -0.97
CA PRO A 33 0.63 -22.77 0.04
C PRO A 33 0.71 -22.23 1.47
N VAL A 34 1.61 -21.30 1.71
CA VAL A 34 1.83 -20.68 3.01
C VAL A 34 0.65 -19.79 3.40
N PHE A 35 0.13 -19.00 2.48
CA PHE A 35 -1.06 -18.18 2.72
C PHE A 35 -2.26 -19.04 3.12
N VAL A 36 -2.51 -20.16 2.42
CA VAL A 36 -3.58 -21.09 2.75
C VAL A 36 -3.33 -21.70 4.13
N LEU A 37 -2.11 -22.15 4.43
CA LEU A 37 -1.77 -22.75 5.73
C LEU A 37 -1.98 -21.76 6.88
N THR A 38 -1.63 -20.49 6.71
CA THR A 38 -1.82 -19.47 7.74
C THR A 38 -3.27 -19.02 7.88
N ALA A 39 -4.05 -19.04 6.79
CA ALA A 39 -5.47 -18.66 6.82
C ALA A 39 -6.39 -19.73 7.42
N VAL A 40 -6.19 -20.99 7.06
CA VAL A 40 -7.13 -22.10 7.41
C VAL A 40 -6.46 -23.30 8.09
N GLY A 41 -5.15 -23.31 8.23
CA GLY A 41 -4.40 -24.42 8.83
C GLY A 41 -4.59 -24.56 10.35
N PRO A 42 -4.25 -25.74 10.91
CA PRO A 42 -4.28 -25.96 12.35
C PRO A 42 -3.46 -24.93 13.13
N ARG A 43 -3.93 -24.56 14.33
CA ARG A 43 -3.32 -23.50 15.16
C ARG A 43 -1.82 -23.71 15.42
N TYR A 44 -1.40 -24.98 15.65
CA TYR A 44 0.01 -25.30 15.91
C TYR A 44 0.91 -25.10 14.68
N LEU A 45 0.43 -25.43 13.47
CA LEU A 45 1.17 -25.18 12.23
C LEU A 45 1.26 -23.69 11.92
N ARG A 46 0.17 -22.96 12.17
CA ARG A 46 0.16 -21.49 12.06
C ARG A 46 1.18 -20.87 13.00
N ALA A 47 1.20 -21.28 14.28
CA ALA A 47 2.13 -20.77 15.27
C ALA A 47 3.59 -21.11 14.93
N ALA A 48 3.86 -22.34 14.49
CA ALA A 48 5.20 -22.77 14.06
C ALA A 48 5.69 -21.96 12.85
N PHE A 49 4.82 -21.80 11.85
CA PHE A 49 5.14 -20.98 10.67
C PHE A 49 5.40 -19.51 11.04
N THR A 50 4.52 -18.89 11.82
CA THR A 50 4.69 -17.51 12.26
C THR A 50 6.03 -17.30 12.97
N ARG A 51 6.39 -18.23 13.88
CA ARG A 51 7.68 -18.20 14.59
C ARG A 51 8.87 -18.31 13.64
N THR A 52 8.80 -19.19 12.64
CA THR A 52 9.88 -19.39 11.67
C THR A 52 9.99 -18.21 10.70
N ALA A 53 8.85 -17.72 10.20
CA ALA A 53 8.81 -16.62 9.23
C ALA A 53 9.20 -15.27 9.84
N LEU A 54 8.78 -15.01 11.08
CA LEU A 54 9.00 -13.74 11.75
C LEU A 54 10.26 -13.72 12.63
N GLY A 55 10.83 -14.87 13.01
CA GLY A 55 11.90 -14.94 14.01
C GLY A 55 13.15 -14.12 13.67
N GLY A 56 13.49 -13.96 12.38
CA GLY A 56 14.58 -13.08 11.94
C GLY A 56 14.22 -11.60 12.09
N VAL A 57 13.02 -11.25 11.63
CA VAL A 57 12.47 -9.88 11.73
C VAL A 57 12.27 -9.49 13.18
N ASP A 58 11.69 -10.36 14.00
CA ASP A 58 11.42 -10.12 15.42
C ASP A 58 12.68 -9.75 16.19
N ARG A 59 13.75 -10.52 16.01
CA ARG A 59 15.04 -10.21 16.68
C ARG A 59 15.55 -8.83 16.33
N LEU A 60 15.44 -8.41 15.07
CA LEU A 60 15.87 -7.09 14.63
C LEU A 60 14.96 -5.99 15.16
N LEU A 61 13.63 -6.21 15.16
CA LEU A 61 12.66 -5.25 15.66
C LEU A 61 12.82 -5.02 17.17
N TYR A 62 12.89 -6.10 17.98
CA TYR A 62 13.07 -5.95 19.42
C TYR A 62 14.42 -5.30 19.77
N ALA A 63 15.49 -5.64 19.05
CA ALA A 63 16.78 -4.98 19.22
C ALA A 63 16.72 -3.47 18.88
N GLU A 64 15.96 -3.09 17.85
CA GLU A 64 15.79 -1.68 17.49
C GLU A 64 14.89 -0.94 18.48
N ILE A 65 13.80 -1.55 18.95
CA ILE A 65 12.92 -1.00 20.00
C ILE A 65 13.73 -0.73 21.27
N ASP A 66 14.52 -1.70 21.74
CA ASP A 66 15.34 -1.59 22.93
C ASP A 66 16.44 -0.52 22.78
N ARG A 67 17.12 -0.49 21.63
CA ARG A 67 18.10 0.55 21.30
C ARG A 67 17.48 1.95 21.31
N ARG A 68 16.27 2.09 20.73
CA ARG A 68 15.59 3.37 20.63
C ARG A 68 15.04 3.86 21.97
N ARG A 69 14.58 2.95 22.86
CA ARG A 69 14.16 3.30 24.22
C ARG A 69 15.27 3.89 25.06
N ARG A 70 16.53 3.52 24.80
CA ARG A 70 17.71 4.01 25.50
C ARG A 70 18.35 5.24 24.85
N ALA A 71 17.84 5.65 23.68
CA ALA A 71 18.40 6.80 22.98
C ALA A 71 17.93 8.10 23.64
N ASP A 72 18.83 9.07 23.76
CA ASP A 72 18.50 10.43 24.13
C ASP A 72 17.70 11.12 23.03
N HIS A 73 16.94 12.15 23.39
CA HIS A 73 16.18 12.99 22.46
C HIS A 73 15.15 12.23 21.60
N LEU A 74 14.44 11.28 22.21
CA LEU A 74 13.38 10.51 21.53
C LEU A 74 12.24 11.42 21.03
N ASP A 75 11.96 12.49 21.74
CA ASP A 75 10.94 13.51 21.47
C ASP A 75 11.25 14.38 20.24
N GLU A 76 12.52 14.52 19.88
CA GLU A 76 12.96 15.27 18.69
C GLU A 76 12.81 14.46 17.39
N ARG A 77 12.46 13.18 17.48
CA ARG A 77 12.39 12.27 16.32
C ARG A 77 10.97 12.14 15.79
N ALA A 78 10.85 12.21 14.46
CA ALA A 78 9.57 12.15 13.74
C ALA A 78 9.32 10.80 13.04
N ASP A 79 10.19 9.79 13.26
CA ASP A 79 9.96 8.45 12.69
C ASP A 79 8.86 7.69 13.46
N VAL A 80 8.20 6.74 12.76
CA VAL A 80 7.03 6.03 13.30
C VAL A 80 7.37 5.26 14.58
N LEU A 81 8.53 4.61 14.65
CA LEU A 81 8.95 3.88 15.86
C LEU A 81 9.05 4.82 17.07
N SER A 82 9.62 6.00 16.89
CA SER A 82 9.71 7.00 17.96
C SER A 82 8.34 7.53 18.40
N ILE A 83 7.41 7.71 17.46
CA ILE A 83 6.02 8.07 17.77
C ILE A 83 5.32 6.96 18.56
N LEU A 84 5.45 5.68 18.16
CA LEU A 84 4.86 4.55 18.87
C LEU A 84 5.43 4.39 20.28
N LEU A 85 6.73 4.61 20.48
CA LEU A 85 7.37 4.56 21.79
C LEU A 85 6.86 5.64 22.77
N GLN A 86 6.42 6.77 22.26
CA GLN A 86 5.83 7.87 23.03
C GLN A 86 4.32 7.73 23.20
N ALA A 87 3.66 6.93 22.36
CA ALA A 87 2.22 6.72 22.40
C ALA A 87 1.75 6.14 23.73
N ARG A 88 0.54 6.52 24.14
CA ARG A 88 -0.12 6.04 25.34
C ARG A 88 -1.52 5.54 24.99
N HIS A 89 -1.95 4.50 25.68
CA HIS A 89 -3.34 4.07 25.69
C HIS A 89 -4.22 5.12 26.37
N GLU A 90 -5.54 5.00 26.23
CA GLU A 90 -6.51 5.91 26.88
C GLU A 90 -6.39 5.94 28.41
N ASP A 91 -5.90 4.85 29.01
CA ASP A 91 -5.60 4.75 30.45
C ASP A 91 -4.22 5.29 30.86
N GLY A 92 -3.48 5.90 29.92
CA GLY A 92 -2.14 6.49 30.15
C GLY A 92 -0.96 5.49 30.10
N ARG A 93 -1.22 4.18 30.00
CA ARG A 93 -0.15 3.17 29.90
C ARG A 93 0.64 3.32 28.58
N PRO A 94 1.98 3.14 28.60
CA PRO A 94 2.75 3.07 27.37
C PRO A 94 2.44 1.78 26.59
N MET A 95 2.64 1.81 25.30
CA MET A 95 2.62 0.59 24.49
C MET A 95 3.74 -0.37 24.92
N SER A 96 3.42 -1.64 25.03
CA SER A 96 4.39 -2.71 25.26
C SER A 96 5.24 -2.97 24.01
N ASP A 97 6.41 -3.60 24.18
CA ASP A 97 7.28 -3.95 23.06
C ASP A 97 6.60 -4.91 22.06
N VAL A 98 5.70 -5.77 22.55
CA VAL A 98 4.92 -6.68 21.71
C VAL A 98 3.93 -5.89 20.84
N GLU A 99 3.21 -4.93 21.42
CA GLU A 99 2.27 -4.08 20.68
C GLU A 99 3.01 -3.24 19.64
N ILE A 100 4.13 -2.61 20.01
CA ILE A 100 4.97 -1.83 19.09
C ILE A 100 5.47 -2.71 17.94
N ARG A 101 5.99 -3.91 18.27
CA ARG A 101 6.46 -4.87 17.25
C ARG A 101 5.32 -5.26 16.29
N ASP A 102 4.12 -5.53 16.79
CA ASP A 102 2.97 -5.93 15.97
C ASP A 102 2.51 -4.79 15.05
N GLU A 103 2.51 -3.56 15.53
CA GLU A 103 2.24 -2.38 14.71
C GLU A 103 3.32 -2.17 13.64
N LEU A 104 4.61 -2.29 13.98
CA LEU A 104 5.70 -2.17 13.01
C LEU A 104 5.61 -3.23 11.92
N VAL A 105 5.36 -4.49 12.26
CA VAL A 105 5.17 -5.57 11.28
C VAL A 105 3.97 -5.27 10.38
N THR A 106 2.86 -4.82 10.95
CA THR A 106 1.65 -4.46 10.21
C THR A 106 1.92 -3.35 9.21
N LEU A 107 2.57 -2.26 9.63
CA LEU A 107 2.91 -1.13 8.77
C LEU A 107 3.88 -1.51 7.65
N LEU A 108 4.88 -2.34 7.95
CA LEU A 108 5.86 -2.80 6.97
C LEU A 108 5.22 -3.71 5.91
N LEU A 109 4.37 -4.66 6.33
CA LEU A 109 3.63 -5.53 5.41
C LEU A 109 2.65 -4.74 4.55
N ALA A 110 1.87 -3.85 5.17
CA ALA A 110 0.83 -3.10 4.48
C ALA A 110 1.41 -2.05 3.52
N GLY A 111 2.48 -1.36 3.90
CA GLY A 111 3.04 -0.24 3.15
C GLY A 111 3.98 -0.64 2.01
N HIS A 112 4.69 -1.77 2.11
CA HIS A 112 5.71 -2.12 1.13
C HIS A 112 5.13 -2.59 -0.20
N GLU A 113 4.32 -3.65 -0.18
CA GLU A 113 3.84 -4.29 -1.41
C GLU A 113 2.76 -3.47 -2.12
N THR A 114 1.89 -2.81 -1.36
CA THR A 114 0.75 -2.10 -1.94
C THR A 114 1.19 -0.88 -2.73
N THR A 115 2.06 -0.04 -2.18
CA THR A 115 2.58 1.15 -2.87
C THR A 115 3.45 0.78 -4.06
N ALA A 116 4.32 -0.23 -3.93
CA ALA A 116 5.13 -0.74 -5.05
C ALA A 116 4.24 -1.26 -6.20
N THR A 117 3.15 -1.97 -5.89
CA THR A 117 2.18 -2.44 -6.89
C THR A 117 1.45 -1.27 -7.57
N ALA A 118 1.03 -0.26 -6.80
CA ALA A 118 0.39 0.93 -7.35
C ALA A 118 1.33 1.72 -8.28
N LEU A 119 2.60 1.87 -7.89
CA LEU A 119 3.64 2.48 -8.72
C LEU A 119 3.88 1.70 -10.02
N ALA A 120 3.97 0.37 -9.95
CA ALA A 120 4.13 -0.48 -11.14
C ALA A 120 2.96 -0.30 -12.11
N TRP A 121 1.72 -0.18 -11.62
CA TRP A 121 0.57 0.12 -12.44
C TRP A 121 0.61 1.55 -13.02
N ALA A 122 1.07 2.55 -12.27
CA ALA A 122 1.18 3.93 -12.75
C ALA A 122 2.21 4.04 -13.88
N VAL A 123 3.38 3.45 -13.71
CA VAL A 123 4.42 3.39 -14.74
C VAL A 123 3.90 2.67 -15.97
N GLU A 124 3.26 1.52 -15.81
CA GLU A 124 2.68 0.76 -16.93
C GLU A 124 1.62 1.57 -17.69
N ARG A 125 0.79 2.35 -17.00
CA ARG A 125 -0.18 3.22 -17.67
C ARG A 125 0.49 4.37 -18.41
N LEU A 126 1.46 5.03 -17.81
CA LEU A 126 2.16 6.17 -18.41
C LEU A 126 2.95 5.79 -19.65
N VAL A 127 3.70 4.68 -19.65
CA VAL A 127 4.47 4.24 -20.83
C VAL A 127 3.59 3.85 -22.03
N ARG A 128 2.30 3.61 -21.80
CA ARG A 128 1.31 3.33 -22.85
C ARG A 128 0.53 4.54 -23.32
N HIS A 129 0.74 5.68 -22.69
CA HIS A 129 0.09 6.94 -23.04
C HIS A 129 1.17 8.02 -23.17
N PRO A 130 1.89 8.05 -24.30
CA PRO A 130 3.03 8.98 -24.50
C PRO A 130 2.66 10.45 -24.26
N ASP A 131 1.45 10.84 -24.65
CA ASP A 131 0.96 12.22 -24.46
C ASP A 131 0.84 12.57 -22.96
N TYR A 132 0.36 11.63 -22.14
CA TYR A 132 0.30 11.81 -20.70
C TYR A 132 1.68 11.78 -20.04
N GLN A 133 2.60 10.96 -20.56
CA GLN A 133 3.98 10.96 -20.11
C GLN A 133 4.67 12.30 -20.41
N ALA A 134 4.51 12.84 -21.63
CA ALA A 134 5.08 14.11 -22.02
C ALA A 134 4.53 15.26 -21.15
N ARG A 135 3.20 15.30 -20.96
CA ARG A 135 2.53 16.28 -20.09
C ARG A 135 3.02 16.21 -18.64
N LEU A 136 3.20 14.99 -18.11
CA LEU A 136 3.73 14.79 -16.76
C LEU A 136 5.14 15.35 -16.63
N ILE A 137 6.02 15.09 -17.59
CA ILE A 137 7.41 15.58 -17.62
C ILE A 137 7.44 17.12 -17.68
N GLU A 138 6.63 17.72 -18.55
CA GLU A 138 6.51 19.16 -18.65
C GLU A 138 6.08 19.80 -17.33
N GLU A 139 5.07 19.23 -16.69
CA GLU A 139 4.55 19.71 -15.41
C GLU A 139 5.59 19.62 -14.28
N ILE A 140 6.33 18.50 -14.22
CA ILE A 140 7.39 18.30 -13.24
C ILE A 140 8.49 19.36 -13.41
N HIS A 141 8.93 19.61 -14.64
CA HIS A 141 9.94 20.64 -14.91
C HIS A 141 9.46 22.04 -14.57
N ALA A 142 8.15 22.28 -14.63
CA ALA A 142 7.54 23.54 -14.20
C ALA A 142 7.28 23.62 -12.68
N GLY A 143 7.69 22.63 -11.90
CA GLY A 143 7.46 22.58 -10.44
C GLY A 143 6.01 22.38 -10.02
N ARG A 144 5.16 21.88 -10.94
CA ARG A 144 3.74 21.59 -10.67
C ARG A 144 3.54 20.10 -10.45
N HIS A 145 2.44 19.73 -9.78
CA HIS A 145 2.18 18.34 -9.40
C HIS A 145 0.72 17.90 -9.61
N GLU A 146 -0.16 18.78 -10.06
CA GLU A 146 -1.61 18.52 -10.15
C GLU A 146 -1.92 17.38 -11.11
N PHE A 147 -1.24 17.32 -12.25
CA PHE A 147 -1.42 16.23 -13.21
C PHE A 147 -0.83 14.91 -12.70
N CYS A 148 0.31 14.96 -12.00
CA CYS A 148 0.88 13.79 -11.34
C CYS A 148 -0.11 13.19 -10.33
N ASP A 149 -0.73 14.03 -9.51
CA ASP A 149 -1.77 13.60 -8.55
C ASP A 149 -3.00 13.01 -9.26
N ALA A 150 -3.39 13.60 -10.39
CA ALA A 150 -4.48 13.06 -11.20
C ALA A 150 -4.13 11.69 -11.81
N VAL A 151 -2.90 11.50 -12.27
CA VAL A 151 -2.37 10.21 -12.74
C VAL A 151 -2.40 9.17 -11.63
N VAL A 152 -1.96 9.51 -10.41
CA VAL A 152 -2.00 8.62 -9.24
C VAL A 152 -3.45 8.19 -8.95
N LYS A 153 -4.37 9.16 -8.87
CA LYS A 153 -5.78 8.88 -8.58
C LYS A 153 -6.45 8.03 -9.66
N GLU A 154 -6.20 8.30 -10.93
CA GLU A 154 -6.75 7.53 -12.03
C GLU A 154 -6.17 6.11 -12.09
N THR A 155 -4.88 5.98 -11.80
CA THR A 155 -4.25 4.66 -11.67
C THR A 155 -4.93 3.82 -10.59
N LEU A 156 -5.09 4.38 -9.40
CA LEU A 156 -5.74 3.69 -8.27
C LEU A 156 -7.23 3.41 -8.53
N ARG A 157 -7.91 4.25 -9.32
CA ARG A 157 -9.28 3.99 -9.77
C ARG A 157 -9.33 2.80 -10.74
N LEU A 158 -8.52 2.84 -11.80
CA LEU A 158 -8.56 1.86 -12.88
C LEU A 158 -7.90 0.54 -12.49
N ARG A 159 -6.87 0.60 -11.67
CA ARG A 159 -6.05 -0.54 -11.20
C ARG A 159 -5.93 -0.54 -9.67
N PRO A 160 -7.06 -0.66 -8.94
CA PRO A 160 -7.00 -0.71 -7.49
C PRO A 160 -6.18 -1.93 -7.06
N VAL A 161 -5.26 -1.71 -6.13
CA VAL A 161 -4.40 -2.78 -5.60
C VAL A 161 -5.23 -3.84 -4.88
N LEU A 162 -6.25 -3.40 -4.13
CA LEU A 162 -7.27 -4.25 -3.53
C LEU A 162 -8.59 -4.08 -4.29
N SER A 163 -9.23 -5.18 -4.67
CA SER A 163 -10.49 -5.15 -5.42
C SER A 163 -11.73 -5.04 -4.54
N VAL A 164 -11.62 -5.44 -3.28
CA VAL A 164 -12.71 -5.46 -2.30
C VAL A 164 -12.20 -5.12 -0.91
N VAL A 165 -13.08 -4.66 -0.04
CA VAL A 165 -12.85 -4.54 1.40
C VAL A 165 -13.94 -5.32 2.14
N GLY A 166 -13.56 -6.15 3.12
CA GLY A 166 -14.49 -6.94 3.92
C GLY A 166 -14.92 -6.23 5.20
N ARG A 167 -16.19 -6.41 5.60
CA ARG A 167 -16.74 -5.96 6.88
C ARG A 167 -17.61 -7.06 7.47
N GLY A 168 -17.19 -7.61 8.59
CA GLY A 168 -18.02 -8.52 9.37
C GLY A 168 -19.11 -7.76 10.12
N LEU A 169 -20.36 -8.19 9.99
CA LEU A 169 -21.47 -7.59 10.71
C LEU A 169 -21.49 -8.14 12.16
N THR A 170 -21.41 -7.25 13.13
CA THR A 170 -21.49 -7.59 14.56
C THR A 170 -22.94 -7.63 15.05
N ALA A 171 -23.86 -7.01 14.31
CA ALA A 171 -25.30 -7.01 14.55
C ALA A 171 -26.04 -7.15 13.22
N PRO A 172 -27.31 -7.59 13.21
CA PRO A 172 -28.14 -7.59 12.01
C PRO A 172 -28.23 -6.18 11.40
N MET A 173 -28.12 -6.09 10.07
CA MET A 173 -28.16 -4.81 9.35
C MET A 173 -28.96 -4.95 8.06
N GLN A 174 -29.65 -3.89 7.67
CA GLN A 174 -30.31 -3.80 6.36
C GLN A 174 -29.42 -3.05 5.37
N ILE A 175 -29.11 -3.68 4.25
CA ILE A 175 -28.26 -3.11 3.17
C ILE A 175 -28.96 -3.32 1.86
N GLY A 176 -29.23 -2.21 1.12
CA GLY A 176 -29.89 -2.28 -0.19
C GLY A 176 -31.26 -2.96 -0.17
N GLY A 177 -32.02 -2.83 0.92
CA GLY A 177 -33.33 -3.48 1.09
C GLY A 177 -33.26 -4.93 1.61
N VAL A 178 -32.06 -5.53 1.68
CA VAL A 178 -31.86 -6.90 2.17
C VAL A 178 -31.45 -6.90 3.63
N ARG A 179 -32.15 -7.67 4.48
CA ARG A 179 -31.79 -7.86 5.90
C ARG A 179 -30.73 -8.95 6.03
N LEU A 180 -29.58 -8.59 6.55
CA LEU A 180 -28.45 -9.49 6.76
C LEU A 180 -28.27 -9.78 8.26
N PRO A 181 -28.06 -11.04 8.67
CA PRO A 181 -27.82 -11.38 10.06
C PRO A 181 -26.43 -10.98 10.53
N ALA A 182 -26.22 -10.94 11.84
CA ALA A 182 -24.88 -10.86 12.42
C ALA A 182 -24.00 -12.04 11.96
N GLY A 183 -22.67 -11.82 11.91
CA GLY A 183 -21.70 -12.83 11.46
C GLY A 183 -21.50 -12.88 9.94
N VAL A 184 -22.37 -12.27 9.15
CA VAL A 184 -22.17 -12.16 7.69
C VAL A 184 -21.07 -11.17 7.37
N THR A 185 -20.24 -11.48 6.38
CA THR A 185 -19.27 -10.53 5.83
C THR A 185 -19.83 -9.87 4.57
N VAL A 186 -19.95 -8.56 4.58
CA VAL A 186 -20.22 -7.77 3.39
C VAL A 186 -18.91 -7.29 2.77
N ALA A 187 -18.83 -7.29 1.43
CA ALA A 187 -17.62 -6.99 0.69
C ALA A 187 -17.87 -5.89 -0.37
N PRO A 188 -17.86 -4.61 0.01
CA PRO A 188 -17.89 -3.52 -0.96
C PRO A 188 -16.80 -3.68 -2.01
N SER A 189 -17.22 -3.73 -3.30
CA SER A 189 -16.29 -3.93 -4.39
C SER A 189 -15.75 -2.59 -4.90
N ILE A 190 -14.49 -2.31 -4.59
CA ILE A 190 -13.74 -1.16 -5.11
C ILE A 190 -13.69 -1.24 -6.64
N TYR A 191 -13.37 -2.43 -7.17
CA TYR A 191 -13.21 -2.66 -8.60
C TYR A 191 -14.48 -2.37 -9.40
N LEU A 192 -15.65 -2.82 -8.93
CA LEU A 192 -16.93 -2.60 -9.60
C LEU A 192 -17.38 -1.14 -9.45
N LEU A 193 -17.27 -0.57 -8.26
CA LEU A 193 -17.64 0.82 -8.01
C LEU A 193 -16.87 1.78 -8.95
N HIS A 194 -15.56 1.59 -9.04
CA HIS A 194 -14.71 2.43 -9.89
C HIS A 194 -14.94 2.25 -11.41
N ARG A 195 -15.80 1.32 -11.81
CA ARG A 195 -16.17 1.05 -13.21
C ARG A 195 -17.64 1.35 -13.52
N ARG A 196 -18.36 1.92 -12.59
CA ARG A 196 -19.74 2.36 -12.83
C ARG A 196 -19.75 3.52 -13.81
N ALA A 197 -20.47 3.35 -14.94
CA ALA A 197 -20.53 4.36 -16.01
C ALA A 197 -21.31 5.61 -15.61
N ASP A 198 -22.24 5.48 -14.67
CA ASP A 198 -23.00 6.60 -14.09
C ASP A 198 -22.18 7.50 -13.17
N ILE A 199 -21.05 6.99 -12.65
CA ILE A 199 -20.09 7.75 -11.83
C ILE A 199 -18.87 8.19 -12.65
N TYR A 200 -18.37 7.28 -13.49
CA TYR A 200 -17.17 7.46 -14.30
C TYR A 200 -17.49 7.24 -15.78
N PRO A 201 -17.86 8.27 -16.54
CA PRO A 201 -17.99 8.16 -17.99
C PRO A 201 -16.71 7.57 -18.60
N ASP A 202 -16.84 6.67 -19.58
CA ASP A 202 -15.71 5.91 -20.13
C ASP A 202 -14.87 5.21 -19.08
N ALA A 203 -15.52 4.54 -18.13
CA ALA A 203 -14.90 4.01 -16.91
C ALA A 203 -13.73 3.05 -17.16
N ARG A 204 -13.59 2.48 -18.35
CA ARG A 204 -12.47 1.59 -18.73
C ARG A 204 -11.28 2.33 -19.33
N ARG A 205 -11.44 3.59 -19.72
CA ARG A 205 -10.37 4.43 -20.29
C ARG A 205 -9.54 5.03 -19.16
N PHE A 206 -8.22 5.02 -19.33
CA PHE A 206 -7.30 5.75 -18.47
C PHE A 206 -7.34 7.23 -18.87
N ARG A 207 -7.90 8.07 -18.01
CA ARG A 207 -8.12 9.49 -18.24
C ARG A 207 -7.87 10.28 -16.95
N PRO A 208 -6.63 10.69 -16.68
CA PRO A 208 -6.28 11.46 -15.48
C PRO A 208 -7.06 12.77 -15.34
N GLU A 209 -7.41 13.43 -16.46
CA GLU A 209 -8.10 14.72 -16.48
C GLU A 209 -9.39 14.72 -15.66
N ARG A 210 -10.06 13.59 -15.52
CA ARG A 210 -11.29 13.48 -14.68
C ARG A 210 -11.07 13.95 -13.24
N PHE A 211 -9.85 13.80 -12.72
CA PHE A 211 -9.49 14.23 -11.38
C PHE A 211 -8.95 15.68 -11.32
N LEU A 212 -8.74 16.32 -12.46
CA LEU A 212 -8.56 17.76 -12.58
C LEU A 212 -9.90 18.50 -12.73
N GLU A 213 -10.83 17.88 -13.47
CA GLU A 213 -12.17 18.42 -13.75
C GLU A 213 -13.07 18.32 -12.51
N GLN A 214 -12.96 17.22 -11.75
CA GLN A 214 -13.82 16.94 -10.60
C GLN A 214 -13.02 16.32 -9.45
N ARG A 215 -13.26 16.77 -8.24
CA ARG A 215 -12.66 16.17 -7.04
C ARG A 215 -13.14 14.73 -6.85
N ALA A 216 -12.22 13.87 -6.38
CA ALA A 216 -12.55 12.51 -5.98
C ALA A 216 -13.61 12.49 -4.86
N GLY A 217 -14.72 11.81 -5.11
CA GLY A 217 -15.80 11.74 -4.14
C GLY A 217 -15.51 10.73 -3.02
N THR A 218 -15.91 11.06 -1.80
CA THR A 218 -15.62 10.27 -0.59
C THR A 218 -16.10 8.81 -0.69
N TYR A 219 -17.23 8.57 -1.36
CA TYR A 219 -17.83 7.23 -1.49
C TYR A 219 -17.84 6.70 -2.92
N THR A 220 -17.33 7.47 -3.88
CA THR A 220 -17.22 7.06 -5.28
C THR A 220 -15.78 6.68 -5.64
N TRP A 221 -14.79 7.27 -4.98
CA TRP A 221 -13.38 6.95 -5.13
C TRP A 221 -12.82 6.40 -3.83
N ILE A 222 -12.77 5.07 -3.71
CA ILE A 222 -12.44 4.36 -2.47
C ILE A 222 -11.28 3.36 -2.62
N PRO A 223 -10.17 3.68 -3.31
CA PRO A 223 -9.05 2.73 -3.45
C PRO A 223 -8.41 2.37 -2.10
N PHE A 224 -8.58 3.23 -1.12
CA PHE A 224 -8.11 3.08 0.26
C PHE A 224 -9.21 2.63 1.24
N GLY A 225 -10.36 2.15 0.71
CA GLY A 225 -11.52 1.84 1.53
C GLY A 225 -12.23 3.09 2.08
N GLY A 226 -12.98 2.93 3.17
CA GLY A 226 -13.77 4.02 3.77
C GLY A 226 -14.19 3.75 5.20
N GLY A 227 -14.78 4.77 5.84
CA GLY A 227 -15.20 4.74 7.24
C GLY A 227 -14.02 4.68 8.21
N VAL A 228 -14.27 4.23 9.43
CA VAL A 228 -13.27 4.15 10.52
C VAL A 228 -12.10 3.20 10.22
N ARG A 229 -12.24 2.34 9.21
CA ARG A 229 -11.19 1.39 8.76
C ARG A 229 -10.56 1.82 7.44
N ARG A 230 -10.68 3.09 7.05
CA ARG A 230 -9.96 3.64 5.90
C ARG A 230 -8.46 3.48 6.11
N CYS A 231 -7.72 3.23 5.03
CA CYS A 231 -6.25 3.10 5.08
C CYS A 231 -5.61 4.29 5.80
N LEU A 232 -4.83 4.01 6.83
CA LEU A 232 -4.09 5.01 7.60
C LEU A 232 -3.02 5.69 6.73
N GLY A 233 -2.33 4.89 5.89
CA GLY A 233 -1.25 5.35 5.01
C GLY A 233 -1.71 5.96 3.69
N ALA A 234 -2.99 6.30 3.49
CA ALA A 234 -3.50 6.77 2.19
C ALA A 234 -2.77 8.01 1.68
N ALA A 235 -2.65 9.05 2.52
CA ALA A 235 -1.96 10.29 2.16
C ALA A 235 -0.46 10.06 1.92
N PHE A 236 0.17 9.20 2.72
CA PHE A 236 1.56 8.83 2.55
C PHE A 236 1.79 8.09 1.22
N ALA A 237 0.93 7.13 0.87
CA ALA A 237 1.03 6.39 -0.38
C ALA A 237 0.85 7.30 -1.61
N GLU A 238 -0.11 8.22 -1.60
CA GLU A 238 -0.29 9.19 -2.68
C GLU A 238 0.93 10.11 -2.81
N TYR A 239 1.47 10.59 -1.69
CA TYR A 239 2.67 11.43 -1.66
C TYR A 239 3.91 10.66 -2.16
N GLU A 240 4.13 9.44 -1.70
CA GLU A 240 5.24 8.58 -2.14
C GLU A 240 5.15 8.31 -3.64
N MET A 241 3.96 7.98 -4.16
CA MET A 241 3.76 7.78 -5.60
C MET A 241 4.08 9.03 -6.40
N ARG A 242 3.66 10.21 -5.95
CA ARG A 242 4.00 11.49 -6.59
C ARG A 242 5.51 11.70 -6.70
N ILE A 243 6.23 11.54 -5.58
CA ILE A 243 7.69 11.75 -5.54
C ILE A 243 8.41 10.74 -6.43
N VAL A 244 8.05 9.46 -6.36
CA VAL A 244 8.71 8.40 -7.15
C VAL A 244 8.45 8.60 -8.64
N LEU A 245 7.21 8.86 -9.05
CA LEU A 245 6.88 9.13 -10.46
C LEU A 245 7.57 10.41 -10.94
N GLY A 246 7.52 11.48 -10.14
CA GLY A 246 8.18 12.73 -10.45
C GLY A 246 9.68 12.55 -10.67
N THR A 247 10.36 11.88 -9.74
CA THR A 247 11.80 11.63 -9.85
C THR A 247 12.14 10.75 -11.04
N LEU A 248 11.40 9.64 -11.23
CA LEU A 248 11.65 8.69 -12.32
C LEU A 248 11.54 9.35 -13.69
N PHE A 249 10.43 10.06 -13.94
CA PHE A 249 10.16 10.64 -15.25
C PHE A 249 10.92 11.95 -15.51
N ALA A 250 11.41 12.63 -14.47
CA ALA A 250 12.30 13.80 -14.63
C ALA A 250 13.74 13.41 -14.98
N SER A 251 14.20 12.24 -14.52
CA SER A 251 15.62 11.85 -14.62
C SER A 251 15.91 10.80 -15.69
N THR A 252 14.88 10.18 -16.29
CA THR A 252 15.09 9.00 -17.14
C THR A 252 13.97 8.87 -18.17
N THR A 253 14.33 8.49 -19.39
CA THR A 253 13.35 8.07 -20.41
C THR A 253 12.83 6.68 -20.06
N VAL A 254 11.52 6.52 -19.98
CA VAL A 254 10.88 5.25 -19.65
C VAL A 254 10.04 4.78 -20.83
N ARG A 255 10.35 3.56 -21.32
CA ARG A 255 9.67 2.96 -22.48
C ARG A 255 9.12 1.57 -22.16
N PRO A 256 8.01 1.15 -22.79
CA PRO A 256 7.48 -0.20 -22.60
C PRO A 256 8.40 -1.24 -23.29
N THR A 257 8.60 -2.39 -22.65
CA THR A 257 9.33 -3.53 -23.26
C THR A 257 8.51 -4.21 -24.36
N THR A 258 7.20 -4.14 -24.32
CA THR A 258 6.30 -4.76 -25.30
C THR A 258 5.10 -3.87 -25.61
N GLY A 259 4.52 -4.02 -26.81
CA GLY A 259 3.25 -3.36 -27.17
C GLY A 259 2.01 -3.92 -26.45
N ARG A 260 2.11 -5.04 -25.72
CA ARG A 260 0.97 -5.70 -25.08
C ARG A 260 0.70 -5.12 -23.68
N PRO A 261 -0.57 -4.75 -23.37
CA PRO A 261 -0.94 -4.30 -22.02
C PRO A 261 -0.70 -5.38 -20.96
N GLU A 262 -0.33 -4.97 -19.75
CA GLU A 262 -0.20 -5.88 -18.61
C GLU A 262 -1.56 -6.50 -18.23
N PRO A 263 -1.67 -7.84 -18.14
CA PRO A 263 -2.81 -8.47 -17.52
C PRO A 263 -2.76 -8.24 -15.99
N ALA A 264 -3.90 -8.06 -15.37
CA ALA A 264 -3.98 -8.07 -13.93
C ALA A 264 -3.93 -9.51 -13.41
N ARG A 265 -3.01 -9.81 -12.50
CA ARG A 265 -2.89 -11.10 -11.81
C ARG A 265 -3.15 -10.92 -10.32
N ARG A 266 -3.92 -11.81 -9.74
CA ARG A 266 -4.10 -11.84 -8.28
C ARG A 266 -2.88 -12.47 -7.61
N ARG A 267 -2.30 -11.75 -6.63
CA ARG A 267 -1.25 -12.24 -5.74
C ARG A 267 -1.75 -12.08 -4.30
N THR A 268 -2.14 -13.15 -3.67
CA THR A 268 -2.85 -13.18 -2.38
C THR A 268 -4.12 -12.31 -2.42
N ILE A 269 -4.12 -11.13 -1.82
CA ILE A 269 -5.23 -10.17 -1.80
C ILE A 269 -5.03 -9.00 -2.78
N THR A 270 -3.84 -8.85 -3.35
CA THR A 270 -3.48 -7.74 -4.24
C THR A 270 -3.63 -8.09 -5.71
N HIS A 271 -3.89 -7.09 -6.56
CA HIS A 271 -3.89 -7.19 -8.01
C HIS A 271 -2.64 -6.52 -8.59
N VAL A 272 -1.71 -7.35 -9.06
CA VAL A 272 -0.41 -6.93 -9.58
C VAL A 272 -0.36 -7.01 -11.10
N PRO A 273 0.56 -6.27 -11.78
CA PRO A 273 0.90 -6.50 -13.18
C PRO A 273 1.39 -7.94 -13.38
N GLY A 274 0.76 -8.69 -14.28
CA GLY A 274 0.99 -10.14 -14.42
C GLY A 274 2.37 -10.53 -14.94
N ARG A 275 3.06 -9.60 -15.64
CA ARG A 275 4.43 -9.73 -16.16
C ARG A 275 5.41 -8.77 -15.50
N GLY A 276 5.01 -8.14 -14.38
CA GLY A 276 5.88 -7.29 -13.56
C GLY A 276 6.03 -5.84 -14.03
N ALA A 277 5.27 -5.40 -15.03
CA ALA A 277 5.35 -4.04 -15.60
C ALA A 277 6.78 -3.64 -16.00
N THR A 278 7.51 -4.56 -16.63
CA THR A 278 8.89 -4.35 -17.05
C THR A 278 8.99 -3.21 -18.07
N VAL A 279 9.95 -2.32 -17.88
CA VAL A 279 10.23 -1.15 -18.73
C VAL A 279 11.69 -1.10 -19.12
N VAL A 280 11.99 -0.35 -20.17
CA VAL A 280 13.35 0.01 -20.54
C VAL A 280 13.61 1.44 -20.06
N LEU A 281 14.74 1.63 -19.42
CA LEU A 281 15.25 2.93 -19.00
C LEU A 281 16.37 3.35 -19.97
N GLY A 282 16.38 4.64 -20.35
CA GLY A 282 17.37 5.21 -21.25
C GLY A 282 17.82 6.61 -20.84
#